data_ad52d0f715e07ba4a5880aea8b8ac913
#
_entry.id   ad52d0f715e07ba4a5880aea8b8ac913
#
_cell.length_a   1.000
_cell.length_b   1.000
_cell.length_c   1.000
_cell.angle_alpha   90.00
_cell.angle_beta   90.00
_cell.angle_gamma   90.00
#
_symmetry.space_group_name_H-M   'P 1'
#
loop_
_entity.id
_entity.type
_entity.pdbx_description
1 polymer ?
#
loop_
_entity_poly.entity_id
_entity_poly.type
_entity_poly.pdbx_seq_one_letter_code
_entity_poly.pdbx_strand_id
1 'polypeptide(L)'
;MKKKIFLLFTLCLLAQWSVAQAPKWVEKAKRAVFSVVTYGENDKILNTGNGFFVTEDGIALSDYSLFKGAQRAVVVNSAGVQMPVVSILGANDMYDVIKFRVDISAKKVPALNLAAVSPAVGANVYILPYSTQKDRSYTAGQVKAADKFSEKYYYYTLNLSLKDKMVSCPVMTEEGEVFALAQKSSGADTATICYAVDANFAMAQSVSAFSFGDMTLKNIGIKKALPDTEEEALVFLFMVSSQVSQDEYAQLLDDFIAEYPNSADGYMRRATNQLYRSKDDASMEKVEADMDKALSVAQKKDDVYYNRAKLIYNYMLSNPEKPYKDWSYDRAADEIRKAIALQELPVYVQVEGDILFAKQDYPAALACYEKVNQSDLASAATFFSAAKTKELMKAPAEEVLALMDSCMTHFNEPYTEEAAPYLLERAQARMNANQARAAMLDYDAYYKTVNGKVNDVFYYYREQAALKAKQFQRALNDLEKAIELNPKDLTYRAELAVVNIRVGRNEEALKILQDALAIDPKYAEAYRLMGIAQLQMKKKQEACQSFAKAKDLGDPNAVSYTHLTLPTNSRV
;
A
#
# COMPACT_ATOMS: atom_id res chain seq x y z
N MET A 1 -39.32 87.01 3.94
CA MET A 1 -39.37 85.68 3.26
C MET A 1 -38.05 85.31 2.51
N LYS A 2 -37.39 86.27 1.83
CA LYS A 2 -36.15 85.93 1.05
C LYS A 2 -34.95 85.46 1.88
N LYS A 3 -34.75 85.86 3.13
CA LYS A 3 -33.67 85.37 3.99
C LYS A 3 -33.89 83.93 4.52
N LYS A 4 -35.15 83.45 4.71
CA LYS A 4 -35.42 82.11 5.13
C LYS A 4 -35.28 81.08 4.02
N ILE A 5 -35.54 81.43 2.77
CA ILE A 5 -35.35 80.63 1.58
C ILE A 5 -33.89 80.44 1.28
N PHE A 6 -33.02 81.46 1.50
CA PHE A 6 -31.59 81.33 1.29
C PHE A 6 -30.91 80.43 2.34
N LEU A 7 -31.42 80.44 3.59
CA LEU A 7 -30.90 79.54 4.64
C LEU A 7 -31.32 78.08 4.40
N LEU A 8 -32.50 77.82 3.82
CA LEU A 8 -32.96 76.44 3.47
C LEU A 8 -32.18 75.88 2.26
N PHE A 9 -31.83 76.75 1.30
CA PHE A 9 -31.04 76.35 0.11
C PHE A 9 -29.57 76.06 0.47
N THR A 10 -28.94 76.80 1.42
CA THR A 10 -27.63 76.52 1.95
C THR A 10 -27.60 75.28 2.84
N LEU A 11 -28.67 74.95 3.58
CA LEU A 11 -28.77 73.71 4.35
C LEU A 11 -28.95 72.49 3.43
N CYS A 12 -29.69 72.61 2.32
CA CYS A 12 -29.80 71.53 1.32
C CYS A 12 -28.52 71.31 0.50
N LEU A 13 -27.70 72.34 0.26
CA LEU A 13 -26.41 72.20 -0.40
C LEU A 13 -25.32 71.63 0.53
N LEU A 14 -25.43 71.79 1.83
CA LEU A 14 -24.53 71.14 2.82
C LEU A 14 -24.87 69.67 3.07
N ALA A 15 -26.12 69.27 2.81
CA ALA A 15 -26.55 67.85 2.92
C ALA A 15 -26.11 66.98 1.72
N GLN A 16 -25.58 67.55 0.63
CA GLN A 16 -25.12 66.78 -0.53
C GLN A 16 -23.61 66.47 -0.55
N TRP A 17 -22.87 66.87 0.48
CA TRP A 17 -21.43 66.57 0.57
C TRP A 17 -21.06 65.64 1.75
N SER A 18 -21.92 64.76 2.15
CA SER A 18 -21.44 63.56 2.85
C SER A 18 -20.87 62.57 1.80
N VAL A 19 -19.71 62.89 1.27
CA VAL A 19 -18.85 61.84 0.71
C VAL A 19 -18.64 60.87 1.86
N ALA A 20 -19.32 59.73 1.82
CA ALA A 20 -19.15 58.69 2.81
C ALA A 20 -17.63 58.40 2.88
N GLN A 21 -17.00 58.83 3.95
CA GLN A 21 -15.57 58.56 4.15
C GLN A 21 -15.40 57.06 4.15
N ALA A 22 -14.45 56.56 3.33
CA ALA A 22 -14.12 55.14 3.30
C ALA A 22 -13.90 54.61 4.73
N PRO A 23 -14.43 53.48 5.10
CA PRO A 23 -14.23 52.87 6.42
C PRO A 23 -12.74 52.86 6.79
N LYS A 24 -12.42 53.19 8.04
CA LYS A 24 -11.01 53.35 8.50
C LYS A 24 -10.18 52.11 8.29
N TRP A 25 -10.76 50.92 8.30
CA TRP A 25 -10.09 49.63 8.12
C TRP A 25 -9.68 49.35 6.67
N VAL A 26 -10.28 50.01 5.65
CA VAL A 26 -10.05 49.72 4.23
C VAL A 26 -8.57 49.79 3.86
N GLU A 27 -7.86 50.82 4.29
CA GLU A 27 -6.42 51.00 3.96
C GLU A 27 -5.54 49.87 4.54
N LYS A 28 -5.86 49.41 5.75
CA LYS A 28 -5.14 48.30 6.38
C LYS A 28 -5.48 46.98 5.67
N ALA A 29 -6.76 46.73 5.40
CA ALA A 29 -7.24 45.49 4.79
C ALA A 29 -6.71 45.29 3.35
N LYS A 30 -6.60 46.36 2.56
CA LYS A 30 -6.04 46.31 1.19
C LYS A 30 -4.60 45.80 1.14
N ARG A 31 -3.82 45.93 2.20
CA ARG A 31 -2.43 45.40 2.24
C ARG A 31 -2.38 43.89 2.27
N ALA A 32 -3.46 43.22 2.67
CA ALA A 32 -3.58 41.76 2.68
C ALA A 32 -4.02 41.18 1.32
N VAL A 33 -4.52 42.04 0.40
CA VAL A 33 -4.94 41.65 -0.95
C VAL A 33 -3.74 41.67 -1.89
N PHE A 34 -3.57 40.65 -2.70
CA PHE A 34 -2.45 40.50 -3.63
C PHE A 34 -2.93 40.04 -5.02
N SER A 35 -2.05 40.17 -6.01
CA SER A 35 -2.23 39.52 -7.31
C SER A 35 -1.60 38.13 -7.31
N VAL A 36 -2.25 37.17 -7.90
CA VAL A 36 -1.75 35.78 -8.16
C VAL A 36 -1.33 35.69 -9.60
N VAL A 37 -0.15 35.12 -9.86
CA VAL A 37 0.31 34.74 -11.20
C VAL A 37 0.67 33.27 -11.15
N THR A 38 0.02 32.47 -11.96
CA THR A 38 0.29 31.03 -12.10
C THR A 38 1.04 30.75 -13.39
N TYR A 39 1.87 29.73 -13.37
CA TYR A 39 2.71 29.32 -14.48
C TYR A 39 2.47 27.84 -14.79
N GLY A 40 2.27 27.53 -16.06
CA GLY A 40 2.18 26.18 -16.57
C GLY A 40 3.55 25.59 -16.91
N GLU A 41 3.56 24.57 -17.77
CA GLU A 41 4.79 23.99 -18.31
C GLU A 41 5.62 25.05 -19.04
N ASN A 42 6.95 24.93 -18.95
CA ASN A 42 7.93 25.87 -19.53
C ASN A 42 7.84 27.31 -19.01
N ASP A 43 7.39 27.51 -17.78
CA ASP A 43 7.32 28.82 -17.13
C ASP A 43 6.47 29.88 -17.86
N LYS A 44 5.55 29.48 -18.72
CA LYS A 44 4.59 30.39 -19.34
C LYS A 44 3.51 30.79 -18.35
N ILE A 45 3.17 32.07 -18.33
CA ILE A 45 2.03 32.54 -17.55
C ILE A 45 0.78 31.81 -18.03
N LEU A 46 0.12 31.14 -17.09
CA LEU A 46 -1.12 30.40 -17.33
C LEU A 46 -2.31 31.29 -17.02
N ASN A 47 -2.37 31.83 -15.80
CA ASN A 47 -3.46 32.69 -15.35
C ASN A 47 -2.92 33.83 -14.47
N THR A 48 -3.71 34.90 -14.38
CA THR A 48 -3.49 36.01 -13.45
C THR A 48 -4.80 36.37 -12.78
N GLY A 49 -4.81 36.53 -11.47
CA GLY A 49 -6.00 36.88 -10.70
C GLY A 49 -5.64 37.50 -9.36
N ASN A 50 -6.51 37.40 -8.38
CA ASN A 50 -6.31 37.97 -7.06
C ASN A 50 -6.44 36.88 -5.97
N GLY A 51 -6.05 37.29 -4.77
CA GLY A 51 -6.24 36.51 -3.54
C GLY A 51 -5.95 37.39 -2.35
N PHE A 52 -6.07 36.82 -1.17
CA PHE A 52 -5.81 37.55 0.07
C PHE A 52 -5.29 36.65 1.17
N PHE A 53 -4.46 37.18 2.03
CA PHE A 53 -3.99 36.49 3.22
C PHE A 53 -5.06 36.46 4.31
N VAL A 54 -5.22 35.29 4.92
CA VAL A 54 -6.12 35.08 6.06
C VAL A 54 -5.38 34.79 7.36
N THR A 55 -4.06 34.56 7.29
CA THR A 55 -3.18 34.44 8.46
C THR A 55 -1.88 35.21 8.25
N GLU A 56 -1.28 35.68 9.36
CA GLU A 56 -0.02 36.41 9.32
C GLU A 56 1.19 35.54 8.93
N ASP A 57 1.05 34.18 8.98
CA ASP A 57 2.08 33.21 8.61
C ASP A 57 1.98 32.75 7.15
N GLY A 58 1.13 33.40 6.33
CA GLY A 58 1.10 33.23 4.89
C GLY A 58 0.07 32.26 4.33
N ILE A 59 -0.97 31.85 5.10
CA ILE A 59 -2.12 31.15 4.52
C ILE A 59 -3.00 32.13 3.76
N ALA A 60 -3.39 31.73 2.55
CA ALA A 60 -4.09 32.59 1.61
C ALA A 60 -5.21 31.85 0.89
N LEU A 61 -6.21 32.62 0.42
CA LEU A 61 -7.36 32.13 -0.33
C LEU A 61 -7.41 32.79 -1.71
N SER A 62 -7.88 32.02 -2.71
CA SER A 62 -8.14 32.47 -4.09
C SER A 62 -9.09 31.48 -4.80
N ASP A 63 -9.28 31.67 -6.11
CA ASP A 63 -10.06 30.76 -6.94
C ASP A 63 -9.21 29.58 -7.42
N TYR A 64 -9.76 28.36 -7.37
CA TYR A 64 -9.13 27.14 -7.86
C TYR A 64 -8.82 27.20 -9.36
N SER A 65 -9.73 27.80 -10.16
CA SER A 65 -9.55 27.93 -11.60
C SER A 65 -8.25 28.61 -12.03
N LEU A 66 -7.70 29.50 -11.18
CA LEU A 66 -6.40 30.11 -11.43
C LEU A 66 -5.23 29.12 -11.33
N PHE A 67 -5.38 28.09 -10.50
CA PHE A 67 -4.32 27.10 -10.21
C PHE A 67 -4.43 25.82 -11.03
N LYS A 68 -5.54 25.61 -11.71
CA LYS A 68 -5.75 24.43 -12.55
C LYS A 68 -4.71 24.37 -13.67
N GLY A 69 -3.90 23.30 -13.70
CA GLY A 69 -2.78 23.11 -14.63
C GLY A 69 -1.49 23.84 -14.25
N ALA A 70 -1.49 24.59 -13.14
CA ALA A 70 -0.31 25.34 -12.71
C ALA A 70 0.78 24.42 -12.14
N GLN A 71 2.02 24.63 -12.55
CA GLN A 71 3.21 23.96 -12.02
C GLN A 71 3.88 24.77 -10.91
N ARG A 72 3.73 26.10 -10.93
CA ARG A 72 4.11 27.00 -9.86
C ARG A 72 3.22 28.23 -9.84
N ALA A 73 3.22 28.93 -8.72
CA ALA A 73 2.53 30.21 -8.59
C ALA A 73 3.34 31.21 -7.74
N VAL A 74 3.10 32.49 -7.99
CA VAL A 74 3.68 33.61 -7.23
C VAL A 74 2.54 34.55 -6.84
N VAL A 75 2.61 35.12 -5.64
CA VAL A 75 1.76 36.25 -5.25
C VAL A 75 2.57 37.52 -5.30
N VAL A 76 1.94 38.61 -5.73
CA VAL A 76 2.53 39.97 -5.77
C VAL A 76 1.74 40.85 -4.82
N ASN A 77 2.35 41.25 -3.72
CA ASN A 77 1.66 42.06 -2.73
C ASN A 77 1.50 43.54 -3.17
N SER A 78 0.81 44.35 -2.37
CA SER A 78 0.57 45.77 -2.66
C SER A 78 1.85 46.64 -2.74
N ALA A 79 3.00 46.15 -2.26
CA ALA A 79 4.29 46.77 -2.41
C ALA A 79 5.07 46.32 -3.65
N GLY A 80 4.49 45.41 -4.48
CA GLY A 80 5.14 44.84 -5.66
C GLY A 80 6.12 43.72 -5.36
N VAL A 81 6.19 43.25 -4.11
CA VAL A 81 7.07 42.13 -3.72
C VAL A 81 6.46 40.82 -4.17
N GLN A 82 7.26 40.01 -4.87
CA GLN A 82 6.89 38.65 -5.30
C GLN A 82 7.25 37.63 -4.20
N MET A 83 6.32 36.72 -3.92
CA MET A 83 6.48 35.66 -2.95
C MET A 83 5.96 34.33 -3.56
N PRO A 84 6.73 33.24 -3.51
CA PRO A 84 6.31 31.97 -4.12
C PRO A 84 5.21 31.29 -3.30
N VAL A 85 4.30 30.61 -3.98
CA VAL A 85 3.39 29.63 -3.37
C VAL A 85 4.17 28.34 -3.17
N VAL A 86 4.23 27.85 -1.93
CA VAL A 86 5.03 26.66 -1.58
C VAL A 86 4.22 25.39 -1.47
N SER A 87 2.94 25.48 -1.09
CA SER A 87 2.07 24.30 -1.01
C SER A 87 0.59 24.65 -1.13
N ILE A 88 -0.17 23.70 -1.67
CA ILE A 88 -1.63 23.72 -1.68
C ILE A 88 -2.11 23.03 -0.41
N LEU A 89 -2.94 23.72 0.36
CA LEU A 89 -3.49 23.24 1.63
C LEU A 89 -4.88 22.60 1.45
N GLY A 90 -5.58 22.92 0.36
CA GLY A 90 -6.89 22.35 0.04
C GLY A 90 -7.52 23.10 -1.13
N ALA A 91 -8.42 22.45 -1.86
CA ALA A 91 -9.12 23.04 -3.00
C ALA A 91 -10.49 22.40 -3.20
N ASN A 92 -11.39 23.13 -3.84
CA ASN A 92 -12.69 22.62 -4.28
C ASN A 92 -13.01 23.20 -5.63
N ASP A 93 -13.20 22.33 -6.65
CA ASP A 93 -13.44 22.75 -8.03
C ASP A 93 -14.90 23.14 -8.28
N MET A 94 -15.86 22.57 -7.54
CA MET A 94 -17.28 22.88 -7.68
C MET A 94 -17.58 24.31 -7.25
N TYR A 95 -16.98 24.75 -6.14
CA TYR A 95 -17.17 26.10 -5.59
C TYR A 95 -16.02 27.05 -5.94
N ASP A 96 -15.10 26.60 -6.79
CA ASP A 96 -13.96 27.37 -7.31
C ASP A 96 -13.14 28.06 -6.22
N VAL A 97 -12.74 27.33 -5.17
CA VAL A 97 -11.91 27.87 -4.08
C VAL A 97 -10.63 27.07 -3.87
N ILE A 98 -9.57 27.77 -3.46
CA ILE A 98 -8.30 27.16 -3.11
C ILE A 98 -7.70 27.84 -1.88
N LYS A 99 -7.15 27.02 -0.98
CA LYS A 99 -6.34 27.44 0.16
C LYS A 99 -4.90 27.00 -0.07
N PHE A 100 -3.95 27.91 0.11
CA PHE A 100 -2.53 27.65 -0.16
C PHE A 100 -1.63 28.41 0.79
N ARG A 101 -0.37 27.98 0.89
CA ARG A 101 0.69 28.63 1.69
C ARG A 101 1.64 29.37 0.80
N VAL A 102 1.99 30.58 1.20
CA VAL A 102 2.97 31.45 0.56
C VAL A 102 4.23 31.50 1.43
N ASP A 103 5.41 31.41 0.81
CA ASP A 103 6.67 31.67 1.51
C ASP A 103 6.83 33.17 1.79
N ILE A 104 6.72 33.53 3.04
CA ILE A 104 6.87 34.90 3.52
C ILE A 104 8.27 35.16 4.11
N SER A 105 9.23 34.27 3.93
CA SER A 105 10.62 34.36 4.42
C SER A 105 10.69 34.66 5.92
N ALA A 106 9.90 33.98 6.72
CA ALA A 106 9.76 34.13 8.18
C ALA A 106 9.32 35.53 8.65
N LYS A 107 8.77 36.37 7.77
CA LYS A 107 8.19 37.67 8.09
C LYS A 107 6.67 37.54 8.22
N LYS A 108 6.06 38.40 9.04
CA LYS A 108 4.61 38.51 9.11
C LYS A 108 4.07 39.30 7.93
N VAL A 109 2.96 38.84 7.36
CA VAL A 109 2.20 39.56 6.35
C VAL A 109 0.91 40.13 6.93
N PRO A 110 0.36 41.25 6.38
CA PRO A 110 -0.98 41.70 6.71
C PRO A 110 -1.98 40.60 6.35
N ALA A 111 -2.92 40.31 7.26
CA ALA A 111 -3.96 39.27 7.06
C ALA A 111 -5.34 39.85 7.38
N LEU A 112 -6.37 39.26 6.80
CA LEU A 112 -7.77 39.57 7.05
C LEU A 112 -8.36 38.56 8.04
N ASN A 113 -9.14 39.07 9.00
CA ASN A 113 -9.92 38.22 9.88
C ASN A 113 -11.15 37.68 9.14
N LEU A 114 -11.45 36.41 9.34
CA LEU A 114 -12.68 35.81 8.86
C LEU A 114 -13.85 36.21 9.75
N ALA A 115 -14.99 36.56 9.14
CA ALA A 115 -16.22 36.85 9.87
C ALA A 115 -16.74 35.58 10.54
N ALA A 116 -17.00 35.65 11.83
CA ALA A 116 -17.55 34.53 12.59
C ALA A 116 -19.05 34.31 12.30
N VAL A 117 -19.75 35.33 11.86
CA VAL A 117 -21.17 35.33 11.57
C VAL A 117 -21.41 35.79 10.15
N SER A 118 -22.22 35.02 9.40
CA SER A 118 -22.65 35.37 8.04
C SER A 118 -23.52 36.63 8.04
N PRO A 119 -23.27 37.62 7.17
CA PRO A 119 -24.08 38.81 7.09
C PRO A 119 -25.51 38.49 6.61
N ALA A 120 -26.49 39.20 7.20
CA ALA A 120 -27.90 39.06 6.82
C ALA A 120 -28.19 39.71 5.44
N VAL A 121 -29.29 39.28 4.81
CA VAL A 121 -29.79 39.94 3.60
C VAL A 121 -30.07 41.42 3.89
N GLY A 122 -29.63 42.31 3.02
CA GLY A 122 -29.68 43.75 3.17
C GLY A 122 -28.46 44.36 3.85
N ALA A 123 -27.55 43.57 4.42
CA ALA A 123 -26.32 44.10 5.04
C ALA A 123 -25.39 44.75 3.99
N ASN A 124 -24.75 45.84 4.37
CA ASN A 124 -23.77 46.52 3.53
C ASN A 124 -22.49 45.69 3.46
N VAL A 125 -21.93 45.59 2.24
CA VAL A 125 -20.72 44.85 1.97
C VAL A 125 -19.76 45.61 1.06
N TYR A 126 -18.48 45.25 1.13
CA TYR A 126 -17.40 45.98 0.46
C TYR A 126 -16.46 45.00 -0.23
N ILE A 127 -16.19 45.16 -1.53
CA ILE A 127 -15.13 44.41 -2.23
C ILE A 127 -13.86 45.24 -2.30
N LEU A 128 -12.73 44.67 -1.89
CA LEU A 128 -11.43 45.31 -1.92
C LEU A 128 -10.58 44.76 -3.09
N PRO A 129 -10.41 45.53 -4.20
CA PRO A 129 -9.54 45.14 -5.29
C PRO A 129 -8.06 45.23 -4.91
N TYR A 130 -7.23 44.37 -5.52
CA TYR A 130 -5.79 44.55 -5.48
C TYR A 130 -5.37 45.89 -6.09
N SER A 131 -4.43 46.57 -5.46
CA SER A 131 -3.80 47.80 -5.99
C SER A 131 -2.42 48.02 -5.39
N THR A 132 -1.49 48.41 -6.23
CA THR A 132 -0.16 48.90 -5.80
C THR A 132 -0.17 50.39 -5.43
N GLN A 133 -1.29 51.08 -5.69
CA GLN A 133 -1.45 52.48 -5.36
C GLN A 133 -2.01 52.63 -3.95
N LYS A 134 -1.58 53.71 -3.24
CA LYS A 134 -2.14 54.11 -1.94
C LYS A 134 -3.51 54.75 -2.13
N ASP A 135 -4.45 54.02 -2.65
CA ASP A 135 -5.84 54.47 -2.79
C ASP A 135 -6.73 53.77 -1.75
N ARG A 136 -7.87 54.38 -1.45
CA ARG A 136 -8.90 53.80 -0.60
C ARG A 136 -10.10 53.29 -1.44
N SER A 137 -9.84 52.90 -2.70
CA SER A 137 -10.87 52.45 -3.58
C SER A 137 -11.47 51.11 -3.08
N TYR A 138 -12.76 51.04 -3.06
CA TYR A 138 -13.56 49.83 -2.79
C TYR A 138 -14.83 49.91 -3.64
N THR A 139 -15.52 48.77 -3.78
CA THR A 139 -16.87 48.77 -4.34
C THR A 139 -17.84 48.37 -3.23
N ALA A 140 -18.85 49.17 -2.99
CA ALA A 140 -19.89 48.91 -2.00
C ALA A 140 -21.13 48.33 -2.63
N GLY A 141 -21.82 47.49 -1.92
CA GLY A 141 -23.07 46.90 -2.28
C GLY A 141 -23.82 46.33 -1.06
N GLN A 142 -24.79 45.49 -1.29
CA GLN A 142 -25.57 44.85 -0.24
C GLN A 142 -25.75 43.36 -0.54
N VAL A 143 -25.91 42.56 0.49
CA VAL A 143 -26.33 41.15 0.36
C VAL A 143 -27.78 41.12 -0.19
N LYS A 144 -27.95 40.59 -1.37
CA LYS A 144 -29.28 40.42 -2.01
C LYS A 144 -29.93 39.09 -1.63
N ALA A 145 -29.14 38.02 -1.57
CA ALA A 145 -29.53 36.69 -1.13
C ALA A 145 -28.34 35.96 -0.47
N ALA A 146 -28.65 35.02 0.40
CA ALA A 146 -27.68 34.14 1.05
C ALA A 146 -28.27 32.72 1.06
N ASP A 147 -27.85 31.91 0.08
CA ASP A 147 -28.35 30.56 -0.13
C ASP A 147 -27.43 29.58 0.62
N LYS A 148 -28.00 28.87 1.58
CA LYS A 148 -27.26 27.93 2.39
C LYS A 148 -26.90 26.68 1.56
N PHE A 149 -25.61 26.37 1.45
CA PHE A 149 -25.12 25.09 0.95
C PHE A 149 -24.33 24.38 2.05
N SER A 150 -24.46 23.09 2.16
CA SER A 150 -23.98 22.39 3.35
C SER A 150 -24.63 22.92 4.64
N GLU A 151 -24.34 22.32 5.80
CA GLU A 151 -24.99 22.71 7.07
C GLU A 151 -24.55 24.07 7.61
N LYS A 152 -23.39 24.58 7.21
CA LYS A 152 -22.73 25.74 7.81
C LYS A 152 -22.51 26.94 6.89
N TYR A 153 -22.40 26.73 5.56
CA TYR A 153 -21.83 27.70 4.64
C TYR A 153 -22.86 28.27 3.68
N TYR A 154 -22.56 29.46 3.14
CA TYR A 154 -23.48 30.19 2.30
C TYR A 154 -22.86 30.56 0.96
N TYR A 155 -23.69 30.58 -0.07
CA TYR A 155 -23.39 31.18 -1.37
C TYR A 155 -24.20 32.47 -1.49
N TYR A 156 -23.52 33.57 -1.73
CA TYR A 156 -24.13 34.90 -1.67
C TYR A 156 -24.40 35.45 -3.06
N THR A 157 -25.52 36.15 -3.19
CA THR A 157 -25.79 37.04 -4.29
C THR A 157 -25.71 38.47 -3.76
N LEU A 158 -24.86 39.29 -4.37
CA LEU A 158 -24.60 40.67 -3.95
C LEU A 158 -25.13 41.64 -4.99
N ASN A 159 -25.74 42.72 -4.54
CA ASN A 159 -26.24 43.80 -5.39
C ASN A 159 -25.08 44.80 -5.70
N LEU A 160 -24.20 44.38 -6.60
CA LEU A 160 -23.08 45.20 -7.09
C LEU A 160 -22.54 44.64 -8.41
N SER A 161 -21.90 45.52 -9.22
CA SER A 161 -21.24 45.11 -10.45
C SER A 161 -19.81 44.64 -10.16
N LEU A 162 -19.51 43.41 -10.61
CA LEU A 162 -18.15 42.85 -10.49
C LEU A 162 -17.35 43.16 -11.77
N LYS A 163 -16.24 43.86 -11.63
CA LYS A 163 -15.25 44.06 -12.70
C LYS A 163 -14.26 42.87 -12.69
N ASP A 164 -13.68 42.48 -13.83
CA ASP A 164 -12.74 41.36 -13.94
C ASP A 164 -11.58 41.46 -12.91
N LYS A 165 -11.05 42.64 -12.65
CA LYS A 165 -10.00 42.89 -11.65
C LYS A 165 -10.44 42.71 -10.19
N MET A 166 -11.70 42.37 -9.94
CA MET A 166 -12.26 42.19 -8.59
C MET A 166 -12.64 40.73 -8.33
N VAL A 167 -12.47 39.85 -9.30
CA VAL A 167 -12.68 38.40 -9.15
C VAL A 167 -11.64 37.88 -8.16
N SER A 168 -12.00 36.94 -7.29
CA SER A 168 -11.20 36.36 -6.19
C SER A 168 -10.81 37.37 -5.10
N CYS A 169 -11.37 38.60 -5.13
CA CYS A 169 -11.13 39.58 -4.07
C CYS A 169 -11.99 39.30 -2.83
N PRO A 170 -11.54 39.71 -1.63
CA PRO A 170 -12.32 39.53 -0.42
C PRO A 170 -13.57 40.41 -0.43
N VAL A 171 -14.67 39.86 0.02
CA VAL A 171 -15.92 40.58 0.32
C VAL A 171 -15.99 40.76 1.84
N MET A 172 -16.05 42.03 2.25
CA MET A 172 -15.92 42.45 3.64
C MET A 172 -17.25 42.87 4.23
N THR A 173 -17.43 42.65 5.51
CA THR A 173 -18.50 43.22 6.32
C THR A 173 -18.25 44.71 6.60
N GLU A 174 -19.19 45.38 7.23
CA GLU A 174 -19.08 46.79 7.64
C GLU A 174 -18.00 46.98 8.72
N GLU A 175 -17.74 45.95 9.53
CA GLU A 175 -16.71 45.90 10.57
C GLU A 175 -15.29 45.64 10.00
N GLY A 176 -15.17 45.25 8.74
CA GLY A 176 -13.90 44.99 8.07
C GLY A 176 -13.41 43.54 8.24
N GLU A 177 -14.32 42.59 8.41
CA GLU A 177 -14.03 41.18 8.41
C GLU A 177 -14.44 40.55 7.06
N VAL A 178 -13.66 39.60 6.56
CA VAL A 178 -13.96 38.92 5.30
C VAL A 178 -14.95 37.76 5.53
N PHE A 179 -16.05 37.76 4.82
CA PHE A 179 -17.03 36.66 4.90
C PHE A 179 -17.11 35.83 3.60
N ALA A 180 -16.66 36.36 2.46
CA ALA A 180 -16.75 35.65 1.19
C ALA A 180 -15.65 36.04 0.20
N LEU A 181 -15.46 35.23 -0.85
CA LEU A 181 -14.66 35.51 -2.04
C LEU A 181 -15.60 35.88 -3.19
N ALA A 182 -15.32 36.99 -3.90
CA ALA A 182 -16.08 37.41 -5.06
C ALA A 182 -15.81 36.49 -6.26
N GLN A 183 -16.84 35.96 -6.89
CA GLN A 183 -16.74 35.02 -8.00
C GLN A 183 -17.34 35.60 -9.29
N LYS A 184 -16.74 35.22 -10.43
CA LYS A 184 -17.22 35.61 -11.75
C LYS A 184 -18.53 34.89 -12.06
N SER A 185 -19.57 35.66 -12.44
CA SER A 185 -20.81 35.10 -12.94
C SER A 185 -20.64 34.61 -14.37
N SER A 186 -21.28 33.49 -14.72
CA SER A 186 -21.40 32.99 -16.09
C SER A 186 -22.68 33.46 -16.80
N GLY A 187 -23.56 34.19 -16.11
CA GLY A 187 -24.88 34.60 -16.61
C GLY A 187 -24.92 35.99 -17.26
N ALA A 188 -26.03 36.31 -17.91
CA ALA A 188 -26.25 37.60 -18.58
C ALA A 188 -26.40 38.80 -17.64
N ASP A 189 -26.64 38.58 -16.33
CA ASP A 189 -26.91 39.61 -15.33
C ASP A 189 -25.68 40.20 -14.63
N THR A 190 -24.48 39.99 -15.21
CA THR A 190 -23.19 40.42 -14.62
C THR A 190 -23.03 41.92 -14.40
N ALA A 191 -23.89 42.75 -15.00
CA ALA A 191 -23.84 44.21 -14.90
C ALA A 191 -24.26 44.74 -13.52
N THR A 192 -25.06 43.98 -12.75
CA THR A 192 -25.65 44.45 -11.47
C THR A 192 -25.57 43.45 -10.33
N ILE A 193 -25.10 42.22 -10.59
CA ILE A 193 -25.04 41.13 -9.61
C ILE A 193 -23.64 40.56 -9.57
N CYS A 194 -23.14 40.34 -8.36
CA CYS A 194 -21.92 39.56 -8.06
C CYS A 194 -22.29 38.36 -7.23
N TYR A 195 -21.66 37.22 -7.50
CA TYR A 195 -21.74 36.04 -6.67
C TYR A 195 -20.52 35.97 -5.76
N ALA A 196 -20.67 35.35 -4.61
CA ALA A 196 -19.55 35.15 -3.70
C ALA A 196 -19.73 33.87 -2.88
N VAL A 197 -18.64 33.15 -2.66
CA VAL A 197 -18.60 31.93 -1.86
C VAL A 197 -18.07 32.22 -0.46
N ASP A 198 -18.61 31.54 0.54
CA ASP A 198 -18.22 31.68 1.94
C ASP A 198 -16.72 31.46 2.15
N ALA A 199 -16.05 32.45 2.78
CA ALA A 199 -14.61 32.39 3.03
C ALA A 199 -14.23 31.34 4.10
N ASN A 200 -15.15 31.05 5.05
CA ASN A 200 -14.93 29.96 6.02
C ASN A 200 -15.00 28.59 5.34
N PHE A 201 -15.82 28.43 4.29
CA PHE A 201 -15.81 27.23 3.46
C PHE A 201 -14.46 27.07 2.75
N ALA A 202 -13.93 28.12 2.15
CA ALA A 202 -12.62 28.09 1.50
C ALA A 202 -11.50 27.78 2.51
N MET A 203 -11.58 28.35 3.72
CA MET A 203 -10.61 28.09 4.79
C MET A 203 -10.70 26.67 5.33
N ALA A 204 -11.87 26.06 5.33
CA ALA A 204 -12.08 24.69 5.79
C ALA A 204 -11.56 23.62 4.80
N GLN A 205 -11.15 24.02 3.58
CA GLN A 205 -10.55 23.06 2.64
C GLN A 205 -9.24 22.54 3.20
N SER A 206 -9.01 21.22 3.14
CA SER A 206 -7.78 20.57 3.60
C SER A 206 -7.38 19.41 2.72
N VAL A 207 -6.12 19.05 2.72
CA VAL A 207 -5.64 17.78 2.22
C VAL A 207 -5.96 16.72 3.26
N SER A 208 -6.64 15.65 2.88
CA SER A 208 -6.97 14.51 3.74
C SER A 208 -6.14 13.29 3.38
N ALA A 209 -6.21 12.26 4.19
CA ALA A 209 -5.57 10.98 3.92
C ALA A 209 -5.98 10.36 2.56
N PHE A 210 -7.18 10.67 2.07
CA PHE A 210 -7.72 10.16 0.80
C PHE A 210 -7.56 11.12 -0.39
N SER A 211 -6.98 12.30 -0.18
CA SER A 211 -6.80 13.33 -1.22
C SER A 211 -5.89 12.91 -2.38
N PHE A 212 -5.15 11.83 -2.23
CA PHE A 212 -4.29 11.31 -3.30
C PHE A 212 -5.10 10.96 -4.56
N GLY A 213 -6.33 10.47 -4.42
CA GLY A 213 -7.26 10.17 -5.52
C GLY A 213 -7.99 11.38 -6.09
N ASP A 214 -7.97 12.53 -5.41
CA ASP A 214 -8.75 13.70 -5.76
C ASP A 214 -8.25 14.38 -7.04
N MET A 215 -9.10 14.39 -8.07
CA MET A 215 -8.78 14.99 -9.37
C MET A 215 -8.63 16.52 -9.28
N THR A 216 -9.29 17.18 -8.33
CA THR A 216 -9.14 18.62 -8.10
C THR A 216 -7.69 18.94 -7.74
N LEU A 217 -7.12 18.20 -6.80
CA LEU A 217 -5.74 18.38 -6.38
C LEU A 217 -4.72 17.83 -7.40
N LYS A 218 -5.04 16.74 -8.09
CA LYS A 218 -4.16 16.19 -9.16
C LYS A 218 -3.96 17.16 -10.33
N ASN A 219 -4.96 17.96 -10.65
CA ASN A 219 -4.90 18.95 -11.72
C ASN A 219 -4.00 20.16 -11.39
N ILE A 220 -3.37 20.20 -10.23
CA ILE A 220 -2.42 21.26 -9.83
C ILE A 220 -1.04 20.62 -9.69
N GLY A 221 -0.02 21.10 -10.41
CA GLY A 221 1.35 20.60 -10.33
C GLY A 221 2.13 21.11 -9.10
N ILE A 222 1.62 22.13 -8.40
CA ILE A 222 2.24 22.65 -7.17
C ILE A 222 2.12 21.60 -6.04
N LYS A 223 3.17 21.49 -5.23
CA LYS A 223 3.24 20.60 -4.07
C LYS A 223 1.99 20.74 -3.18
N LYS A 224 1.43 19.62 -2.73
CA LYS A 224 0.36 19.60 -1.72
C LYS A 224 0.97 19.52 -0.33
N ALA A 225 0.34 20.13 0.64
CA ALA A 225 0.68 19.91 2.04
C ALA A 225 0.34 18.48 2.46
N LEU A 226 0.88 18.05 3.58
CA LEU A 226 0.41 16.85 4.27
C LEU A 226 -0.94 17.16 4.96
N PRO A 227 -1.72 16.13 5.30
CA PRO A 227 -2.87 16.30 6.19
C PRO A 227 -2.52 17.01 7.50
N ASP A 228 -3.50 17.70 8.09
CA ASP A 228 -3.28 18.60 9.23
C ASP A 228 -2.93 17.89 10.55
N THR A 229 -3.12 16.56 10.65
CA THR A 229 -2.77 15.76 11.83
C THR A 229 -1.76 14.67 11.50
N GLU A 230 -0.91 14.32 12.47
CA GLU A 230 0.08 13.23 12.33
C GLU A 230 -0.59 11.91 11.92
N GLU A 231 -1.72 11.58 12.55
CA GLU A 231 -2.45 10.34 12.28
C GLU A 231 -2.94 10.27 10.83
N GLU A 232 -3.61 11.32 10.34
CA GLU A 232 -4.06 11.38 8.95
C GLU A 232 -2.89 11.39 7.95
N ALA A 233 -1.79 12.07 8.29
CA ALA A 233 -0.60 12.12 7.47
C ALA A 233 0.10 10.74 7.38
N LEU A 234 0.09 9.94 8.47
CA LEU A 234 0.58 8.55 8.45
C LEU A 234 -0.30 7.65 7.58
N VAL A 235 -1.63 7.82 7.63
CA VAL A 235 -2.56 7.12 6.74
C VAL A 235 -2.32 7.52 5.28
N PHE A 236 -2.14 8.82 5.01
CA PHE A 236 -1.79 9.32 3.67
C PHE A 236 -0.50 8.69 3.16
N LEU A 237 0.57 8.68 3.95
CA LEU A 237 1.85 8.06 3.58
C LEU A 237 1.69 6.56 3.27
N PHE A 238 0.86 5.86 4.04
CA PHE A 238 0.56 4.45 3.76
C PHE A 238 -0.14 4.28 2.41
N MET A 239 -1.17 5.08 2.15
CA MET A 239 -1.96 5.01 0.90
C MET A 239 -1.12 5.33 -0.34
N VAL A 240 -0.21 6.30 -0.27
CA VAL A 240 0.59 6.72 -1.43
C VAL A 240 1.82 5.85 -1.66
N SER A 241 2.26 5.08 -0.68
CA SER A 241 3.53 4.32 -0.73
C SER A 241 3.68 3.41 -1.95
N SER A 242 2.57 2.85 -2.45
CA SER A 242 2.55 1.98 -3.64
C SER A 242 2.17 2.70 -4.94
N GLN A 243 1.90 4.01 -4.90
CA GLN A 243 1.32 4.76 -6.01
C GLN A 243 2.24 5.86 -6.57
N VAL A 244 3.27 6.21 -5.81
CA VAL A 244 4.29 7.19 -6.22
C VAL A 244 5.63 6.52 -6.44
N SER A 245 6.55 7.21 -7.13
CA SER A 245 7.92 6.72 -7.26
C SER A 245 8.63 6.68 -5.90
N GLN A 246 9.68 5.86 -5.80
CA GLN A 246 10.48 5.77 -4.57
C GLN A 246 11.12 7.11 -4.19
N ASP A 247 11.50 7.94 -5.17
CA ASP A 247 12.06 9.27 -4.91
C ASP A 247 11.01 10.25 -4.38
N GLU A 248 9.82 10.24 -4.96
CA GLU A 248 8.70 11.06 -4.46
C GLU A 248 8.29 10.62 -3.05
N TYR A 249 8.26 9.31 -2.79
CA TYR A 249 7.94 8.81 -1.46
C TYR A 249 9.00 9.20 -0.42
N ALA A 250 10.29 9.17 -0.79
CA ALA A 250 11.36 9.63 0.08
C ALA A 250 11.21 11.12 0.42
N GLN A 251 10.84 11.96 -0.56
CA GLN A 251 10.58 13.37 -0.33
C GLN A 251 9.38 13.59 0.60
N LEU A 252 8.31 12.82 0.43
CA LEU A 252 7.14 12.88 1.33
C LEU A 252 7.49 12.49 2.77
N LEU A 253 8.40 11.51 2.96
CA LEU A 253 8.88 11.14 4.28
C LEU A 253 9.74 12.24 4.92
N ASP A 254 10.59 12.92 4.14
CA ASP A 254 11.35 14.07 4.61
C ASP A 254 10.43 15.23 5.01
N ASP A 255 9.41 15.51 4.20
CA ASP A 255 8.39 16.51 4.51
C ASP A 255 7.61 16.18 5.78
N PHE A 256 7.24 14.90 5.92
CA PHE A 256 6.53 14.40 7.12
C PHE A 256 7.37 14.59 8.38
N ILE A 257 8.65 14.25 8.34
CA ILE A 257 9.55 14.42 9.49
C ILE A 257 9.78 15.89 9.81
N ALA A 258 9.80 16.75 8.79
CA ALA A 258 9.92 18.19 8.99
C ALA A 258 8.68 18.78 9.70
N GLU A 259 7.48 18.31 9.35
CA GLU A 259 6.21 18.74 9.96
C GLU A 259 6.00 18.09 11.35
N TYR A 260 6.35 16.80 11.49
CA TYR A 260 6.16 16.00 12.71
C TYR A 260 7.50 15.46 13.25
N PRO A 261 8.42 16.31 13.75
CA PRO A 261 9.77 15.91 14.13
C PRO A 261 9.85 14.99 15.35
N ASN A 262 8.74 14.80 16.06
CA ASN A 262 8.64 13.90 17.20
C ASN A 262 7.89 12.58 16.87
N SER A 263 7.57 12.35 15.60
CA SER A 263 6.95 11.10 15.13
C SER A 263 7.98 9.99 15.00
N ALA A 264 7.92 8.99 15.85
CA ALA A 264 8.78 7.80 15.74
C ALA A 264 8.49 7.01 14.45
N ASP A 265 7.22 6.93 14.04
CA ASP A 265 6.78 6.27 12.81
C ASP A 265 7.42 6.89 11.56
N GLY A 266 7.54 8.21 11.50
CA GLY A 266 8.16 8.91 10.38
C GLY A 266 9.60 8.45 10.16
N TYR A 267 10.40 8.40 11.22
CA TYR A 267 11.79 7.95 11.16
C TYR A 267 11.87 6.46 10.80
N MET A 268 11.05 5.59 11.40
CA MET A 268 11.05 4.16 11.07
C MET A 268 10.64 3.89 9.62
N ARG A 269 9.66 4.62 9.09
CA ARG A 269 9.28 4.54 7.66
C ARG A 269 10.39 5.02 6.74
N ARG A 270 11.10 6.10 7.09
CA ARG A 270 12.23 6.59 6.30
C ARG A 270 13.40 5.61 6.34
N ALA A 271 13.73 5.04 7.49
CA ALA A 271 14.73 3.98 7.63
C ALA A 271 14.39 2.78 6.72
N THR A 272 13.14 2.32 6.77
CA THR A 272 12.66 1.22 5.93
C THR A 272 12.76 1.56 4.43
N ASN A 273 12.29 2.72 4.01
CA ASN A 273 12.38 3.16 2.61
C ASN A 273 13.83 3.24 2.14
N GLN A 274 14.72 3.82 2.95
CA GLN A 274 16.14 3.94 2.63
C GLN A 274 16.80 2.57 2.44
N LEU A 275 16.49 1.61 3.30
CA LEU A 275 16.99 0.23 3.23
C LEU A 275 16.60 -0.47 1.92
N TYR A 276 15.38 -0.22 1.42
CA TYR A 276 14.94 -0.79 0.13
C TYR A 276 15.58 -0.10 -1.07
N ARG A 277 15.93 1.19 -0.97
CA ARG A 277 16.51 1.97 -2.06
C ARG A 277 18.01 1.68 -2.25
N SER A 278 18.75 1.59 -1.18
CA SER A 278 20.19 1.35 -1.22
C SER A 278 20.69 0.67 0.05
N LYS A 279 21.71 -0.18 -0.11
CA LYS A 279 22.37 -0.93 0.97
C LYS A 279 23.85 -0.59 1.05
N ASP A 280 24.30 0.54 0.48
CA ASP A 280 25.65 1.06 0.68
C ASP A 280 25.84 1.57 2.13
N ASP A 281 27.10 1.67 2.58
CA ASP A 281 27.40 2.02 3.96
C ASP A 281 26.82 3.37 4.39
N ALA A 282 26.82 4.37 3.52
CA ALA A 282 26.28 5.69 3.83
C ALA A 282 24.77 5.67 4.00
N SER A 283 24.08 4.85 3.20
CA SER A 283 22.65 4.61 3.32
C SER A 283 22.30 3.86 4.60
N MET A 284 23.08 2.84 4.93
CA MET A 284 22.89 2.07 6.17
C MET A 284 23.16 2.90 7.42
N GLU A 285 24.12 3.85 7.39
CA GLU A 285 24.34 4.79 8.50
C GLU A 285 23.12 5.70 8.73
N LYS A 286 22.45 6.14 7.66
CA LYS A 286 21.20 6.90 7.78
C LYS A 286 20.07 6.06 8.36
N VAL A 287 19.98 4.77 7.96
CA VAL A 287 19.01 3.83 8.53
C VAL A 287 19.20 3.70 10.04
N GLU A 288 20.43 3.49 10.51
CA GLU A 288 20.74 3.43 11.96
C GLU A 288 20.40 4.73 12.68
N ALA A 289 20.79 5.87 12.10
CA ALA A 289 20.49 7.18 12.68
C ALA A 289 18.97 7.43 12.82
N ASP A 290 18.19 7.03 11.84
CA ASP A 290 16.72 7.13 11.89
C ASP A 290 16.13 6.16 12.93
N MET A 291 16.62 4.92 13.02
CA MET A 291 16.21 3.96 14.04
C MET A 291 16.48 4.49 15.45
N ASP A 292 17.66 5.09 15.68
CA ASP A 292 18.02 5.67 16.98
C ASP A 292 17.20 6.94 17.28
N LYS A 293 16.96 7.77 16.26
CA LYS A 293 16.10 8.95 16.40
C LYS A 293 14.66 8.55 16.73
N ALA A 294 14.11 7.54 16.05
CA ALA A 294 12.79 7.00 16.36
C ALA A 294 12.69 6.59 17.84
N LEU A 295 13.67 5.82 18.33
CA LEU A 295 13.71 5.37 19.73
C LEU A 295 13.81 6.55 20.72
N SER A 296 14.54 7.62 20.35
CA SER A 296 14.73 8.80 21.21
C SER A 296 13.47 9.64 21.38
N VAL A 297 12.59 9.69 20.35
CA VAL A 297 11.35 10.48 20.35
C VAL A 297 10.11 9.67 20.70
N ALA A 298 10.20 8.34 20.68
CA ALA A 298 9.07 7.45 20.88
C ALA A 298 8.41 7.62 22.26
N GLN A 299 7.09 7.76 22.24
CA GLN A 299 6.25 7.64 23.45
C GLN A 299 6.05 6.16 23.82
N LYS A 300 5.88 5.29 22.80
CA LYS A 300 5.78 3.83 22.94
C LYS A 300 7.05 3.19 22.35
N LYS A 301 7.97 2.85 23.23
CA LYS A 301 9.27 2.29 22.81
C LYS A 301 9.19 0.83 22.36
N ASP A 302 8.19 0.11 22.82
CA ASP A 302 7.92 -1.28 22.43
C ASP A 302 7.65 -1.38 20.93
N ASP A 303 6.81 -0.49 20.35
CA ASP A 303 6.55 -0.44 18.91
C ASP A 303 7.83 -0.17 18.11
N VAL A 304 8.70 0.72 18.59
CA VAL A 304 9.96 1.01 17.90
C VAL A 304 10.91 -0.19 17.96
N TYR A 305 11.06 -0.84 19.12
CA TYR A 305 11.89 -2.06 19.24
C TYR A 305 11.38 -3.18 18.33
N TYR A 306 10.05 -3.37 18.25
CA TYR A 306 9.43 -4.32 17.34
C TYR A 306 9.76 -4.01 15.86
N ASN A 307 9.61 -2.75 15.44
CA ASN A 307 9.91 -2.36 14.06
C ASN A 307 11.41 -2.46 13.74
N ARG A 308 12.29 -2.15 14.68
CA ARG A 308 13.75 -2.34 14.55
C ARG A 308 14.08 -3.82 14.37
N ALA A 309 13.52 -4.68 15.22
CA ALA A 309 13.72 -6.14 15.12
C ALA A 309 13.30 -6.66 13.74
N LYS A 310 12.12 -6.27 13.26
CA LYS A 310 11.63 -6.66 11.92
C LYS A 310 12.54 -6.16 10.80
N LEU A 311 13.02 -4.92 10.89
CA LEU A 311 13.88 -4.34 9.88
C LEU A 311 15.20 -5.11 9.77
N ILE A 312 15.85 -5.39 10.92
CA ILE A 312 17.08 -6.18 10.98
C ILE A 312 16.83 -7.61 10.49
N TYR A 313 15.77 -8.26 10.96
CA TYR A 313 15.39 -9.61 10.57
C TYR A 313 15.18 -9.74 9.05
N ASN A 314 14.40 -8.84 8.45
CA ASN A 314 14.14 -8.85 7.00
C ASN A 314 15.41 -8.57 6.18
N TYR A 315 16.29 -7.70 6.68
CA TYR A 315 17.58 -7.47 6.04
C TYR A 315 18.42 -8.75 6.05
N MET A 316 18.51 -9.44 7.18
CA MET A 316 19.29 -10.68 7.31
C MET A 316 18.74 -11.82 6.44
N LEU A 317 17.42 -11.95 6.33
CA LEU A 317 16.78 -12.90 5.40
C LEU A 317 17.18 -12.65 3.94
N SER A 318 17.25 -11.38 3.56
CA SER A 318 17.56 -10.98 2.17
C SER A 318 19.07 -10.94 1.88
N ASN A 319 19.92 -10.89 2.89
CA ASN A 319 21.37 -10.73 2.75
C ASN A 319 22.15 -11.61 3.74
N PRO A 320 21.94 -12.93 3.73
CA PRO A 320 22.55 -13.83 4.73
C PRO A 320 24.09 -13.83 4.70
N GLU A 321 24.68 -13.61 3.51
CA GLU A 321 26.14 -13.60 3.30
C GLU A 321 26.80 -12.24 3.58
N LYS A 322 26.02 -11.17 3.77
CA LYS A 322 26.51 -9.79 3.92
C LYS A 322 25.80 -9.06 5.06
N PRO A 323 26.07 -9.44 6.33
CA PRO A 323 25.54 -8.67 7.45
C PRO A 323 26.14 -7.26 7.46
N TYR A 324 25.35 -6.27 7.87
CA TYR A 324 25.86 -4.91 8.06
C TYR A 324 26.29 -4.72 9.50
N LYS A 325 27.58 -4.43 9.74
CA LYS A 325 28.16 -4.26 11.08
C LYS A 325 27.76 -5.41 12.03
N ASP A 326 27.04 -5.10 13.10
CA ASP A 326 26.53 -6.04 14.09
C ASP A 326 25.10 -6.56 13.81
N TRP A 327 24.53 -6.23 12.64
CA TRP A 327 23.23 -6.76 12.25
C TRP A 327 23.28 -8.28 12.11
N SER A 328 22.46 -8.92 12.91
CA SER A 328 22.38 -10.38 13.01
C SER A 328 21.00 -10.78 13.51
N TYR A 329 20.68 -12.06 13.39
CA TYR A 329 19.48 -12.60 14.04
C TYR A 329 19.54 -12.44 15.57
N ASP A 330 20.74 -12.43 16.18
CA ASP A 330 20.89 -12.18 17.61
C ASP A 330 20.49 -10.75 17.98
N ARG A 331 20.97 -9.76 17.23
CA ARG A 331 20.56 -8.37 17.44
C ARG A 331 19.04 -8.20 17.24
N ALA A 332 18.45 -8.81 16.20
CA ALA A 332 17.01 -8.79 15.99
C ALA A 332 16.26 -9.41 17.18
N ALA A 333 16.75 -10.56 17.72
CA ALA A 333 16.16 -11.20 18.89
C ALA A 333 16.27 -10.32 20.15
N ASP A 334 17.37 -9.61 20.33
CA ASP A 334 17.53 -8.69 21.47
C ASP A 334 16.58 -7.49 21.37
N GLU A 335 16.38 -6.93 20.17
CA GLU A 335 15.42 -5.85 19.98
C GLU A 335 13.97 -6.32 20.25
N ILE A 336 13.55 -7.48 19.73
CA ILE A 336 12.19 -7.96 19.97
C ILE A 336 11.94 -8.32 21.44
N ARG A 337 12.93 -8.85 22.14
CA ARG A 337 12.85 -9.12 23.58
C ARG A 337 12.69 -7.86 24.42
N LYS A 338 13.32 -6.74 24.01
CA LYS A 338 13.08 -5.42 24.62
C LYS A 338 11.62 -4.98 24.45
N ALA A 339 11.04 -5.21 23.26
CA ALA A 339 9.62 -4.94 23.02
C ALA A 339 8.73 -5.77 23.94
N ILE A 340 8.95 -7.09 23.99
CA ILE A 340 8.21 -8.05 24.84
C ILE A 340 8.33 -7.69 26.32
N ALA A 341 9.51 -7.26 26.76
CA ALA A 341 9.74 -6.88 28.17
C ALA A 341 8.96 -5.61 28.57
N LEU A 342 8.67 -4.71 27.62
CA LEU A 342 7.84 -3.52 27.86
C LEU A 342 6.35 -3.84 27.79
N GLN A 343 5.96 -4.61 26.78
CA GLN A 343 4.59 -5.08 26.60
C GLN A 343 4.60 -6.43 25.87
N GLU A 344 4.08 -7.47 26.53
CA GLU A 344 4.00 -8.79 25.91
C GLU A 344 2.76 -8.89 25.02
N LEU A 345 2.96 -8.59 23.72
CA LEU A 345 1.91 -8.75 22.70
C LEU A 345 2.14 -10.03 21.90
N PRO A 346 1.10 -10.79 21.55
CA PRO A 346 1.24 -11.99 20.73
C PRO A 346 1.97 -11.76 19.40
N VAL A 347 1.80 -10.59 18.77
CA VAL A 347 2.51 -10.24 17.53
C VAL A 347 4.02 -10.10 17.73
N TYR A 348 4.47 -9.66 18.91
CA TYR A 348 5.91 -9.58 19.24
C TYR A 348 6.47 -10.97 19.46
N VAL A 349 5.74 -11.83 20.18
CA VAL A 349 6.10 -13.24 20.40
C VAL A 349 6.18 -14.00 19.06
N GLN A 350 5.29 -13.72 18.12
CA GLN A 350 5.35 -14.30 16.77
C GLN A 350 6.66 -13.93 16.06
N VAL A 351 7.03 -12.64 16.07
CA VAL A 351 8.28 -12.18 15.44
C VAL A 351 9.50 -12.77 16.13
N GLU A 352 9.49 -12.94 17.46
CA GLU A 352 10.56 -13.67 18.17
C GLU A 352 10.65 -15.12 17.66
N GLY A 353 9.52 -15.81 17.51
CA GLY A 353 9.45 -17.15 16.93
C GLY A 353 10.05 -17.23 15.52
N ASP A 354 9.72 -16.27 14.67
CA ASP A 354 10.22 -16.19 13.28
C ASP A 354 11.75 -15.97 13.24
N ILE A 355 12.27 -15.10 14.11
CA ILE A 355 13.70 -14.86 14.25
C ILE A 355 14.43 -16.12 14.76
N LEU A 356 13.89 -16.77 15.80
CA LEU A 356 14.45 -18.00 16.37
C LEU A 356 14.41 -19.16 15.36
N PHE A 357 13.35 -19.25 14.57
CA PHE A 357 13.26 -20.22 13.47
C PHE A 357 14.38 -20.00 12.43
N ALA A 358 14.60 -18.75 12.02
CA ALA A 358 15.70 -18.41 11.11
C ALA A 358 17.09 -18.70 11.70
N LYS A 359 17.23 -18.59 13.02
CA LYS A 359 18.44 -19.02 13.75
C LYS A 359 18.58 -20.54 13.87
N GLN A 360 17.58 -21.31 13.47
CA GLN A 360 17.49 -22.75 13.66
C GLN A 360 17.37 -23.18 15.14
N ASP A 361 17.02 -22.26 16.04
CA ASP A 361 16.63 -22.58 17.41
C ASP A 361 15.16 -23.02 17.44
N TYR A 362 14.93 -24.20 16.86
CA TYR A 362 13.58 -24.74 16.67
C TYR A 362 12.81 -24.96 17.99
N PRO A 363 13.44 -25.44 19.09
CA PRO A 363 12.71 -25.60 20.35
C PRO A 363 12.17 -24.27 20.90
N ALA A 364 12.98 -23.21 20.86
CA ALA A 364 12.55 -21.88 21.32
C ALA A 364 11.52 -21.26 20.36
N ALA A 365 11.69 -21.42 19.04
CA ALA A 365 10.73 -20.96 18.04
C ALA A 365 9.36 -21.64 18.23
N LEU A 366 9.34 -22.95 18.45
CA LEU A 366 8.11 -23.71 18.70
C LEU A 366 7.37 -23.18 19.93
N ALA A 367 8.07 -22.93 21.03
CA ALA A 367 7.47 -22.38 22.23
C ALA A 367 6.79 -21.02 21.99
N CYS A 368 7.40 -20.16 21.15
CA CYS A 368 6.79 -18.89 20.74
C CYS A 368 5.51 -19.13 19.91
N TYR A 369 5.55 -20.00 18.89
CA TYR A 369 4.39 -20.29 18.07
C TYR A 369 3.25 -20.95 18.87
N GLU A 370 3.55 -21.87 19.75
CA GLU A 370 2.55 -22.50 20.64
C GLU A 370 1.87 -21.47 21.54
N LYS A 371 2.62 -20.48 22.04
CA LYS A 371 2.06 -19.37 22.82
C LYS A 371 1.15 -18.47 21.97
N VAL A 372 1.55 -18.15 20.74
CA VAL A 372 0.71 -17.38 19.79
C VAL A 372 -0.54 -18.17 19.42
N ASN A 373 -0.46 -19.48 19.22
CA ASN A 373 -1.59 -20.35 18.90
C ASN A 373 -2.62 -20.46 20.05
N GLN A 374 -2.27 -20.02 21.27
CA GLN A 374 -3.18 -19.93 22.41
C GLN A 374 -3.80 -18.52 22.60
N SER A 375 -3.46 -17.58 21.73
CA SER A 375 -3.92 -16.20 21.76
C SER A 375 -4.99 -15.92 20.70
N ASP A 376 -5.52 -14.71 20.71
CA ASP A 376 -6.43 -14.18 19.68
C ASP A 376 -5.78 -13.94 18.31
N LEU A 377 -4.44 -14.02 18.21
CA LEU A 377 -3.69 -13.99 16.96
C LEU A 377 -3.46 -15.39 16.34
N ALA A 378 -4.02 -16.45 16.94
CA ALA A 378 -3.97 -17.79 16.35
C ALA A 378 -4.52 -17.75 14.91
N SER A 379 -3.79 -18.32 13.98
CA SER A 379 -4.11 -18.28 12.54
C SER A 379 -3.57 -19.52 11.83
N ALA A 380 -4.07 -19.76 10.62
CA ALA A 380 -3.52 -20.84 9.78
C ALA A 380 -1.99 -20.74 9.66
N ALA A 381 -1.45 -19.53 9.48
CA ALA A 381 -0.02 -19.30 9.33
C ALA A 381 0.77 -19.67 10.60
N THR A 382 0.26 -19.33 11.79
CA THR A 382 0.97 -19.61 13.05
C THR A 382 0.95 -21.09 13.42
N PHE A 383 -0.16 -21.80 13.15
CA PHE A 383 -0.20 -23.26 13.26
C PHE A 383 0.73 -23.94 12.24
N PHE A 384 0.78 -23.42 11.02
CA PHE A 384 1.68 -23.93 10.00
C PHE A 384 3.14 -23.74 10.38
N SER A 385 3.54 -22.58 10.92
CA SER A 385 4.89 -22.32 11.41
C SER A 385 5.29 -23.32 12.52
N ALA A 386 4.38 -23.58 13.46
CA ALA A 386 4.60 -24.60 14.50
C ALA A 386 4.74 -26.01 13.90
N ALA A 387 3.92 -26.37 12.91
CA ALA A 387 4.00 -27.67 12.23
C ALA A 387 5.33 -27.84 11.50
N LYS A 388 5.77 -26.81 10.74
CA LYS A 388 7.07 -26.85 10.04
C LYS A 388 8.24 -26.92 11.02
N THR A 389 8.13 -26.23 12.16
CA THR A 389 9.14 -26.30 13.22
C THR A 389 9.26 -27.72 13.78
N LYS A 390 8.13 -28.36 14.11
CA LYS A 390 8.12 -29.78 14.57
C LYS A 390 8.66 -30.75 13.51
N GLU A 391 8.36 -30.51 12.23
CA GLU A 391 8.89 -31.31 11.13
C GLU A 391 10.43 -31.24 11.08
N LEU A 392 11.01 -30.03 11.17
CA LEU A 392 12.46 -29.82 11.20
C LEU A 392 13.12 -30.41 12.46
N MET A 393 12.42 -30.44 13.59
CA MET A 393 12.82 -31.15 14.80
C MET A 393 12.70 -32.68 14.69
N LYS A 394 12.20 -33.20 13.58
CA LYS A 394 11.93 -34.64 13.35
C LYS A 394 10.97 -35.22 14.39
N ALA A 395 10.00 -34.44 14.84
CA ALA A 395 8.94 -34.89 15.72
C ALA A 395 8.07 -35.99 15.05
N PRO A 396 7.33 -36.78 15.82
CA PRO A 396 6.40 -37.76 15.27
C PRO A 396 5.43 -37.14 14.25
N ALA A 397 5.18 -37.86 13.16
CA ALA A 397 4.34 -37.37 12.04
C ALA A 397 2.91 -36.99 12.50
N GLU A 398 2.41 -37.68 13.51
CA GLU A 398 1.08 -37.43 14.11
C GLU A 398 1.03 -36.04 14.80
N GLU A 399 2.12 -35.59 15.44
CA GLU A 399 2.17 -34.26 16.06
C GLU A 399 2.21 -33.14 15.03
N VAL A 400 2.96 -33.35 13.94
CA VAL A 400 2.99 -32.41 12.81
C VAL A 400 1.58 -32.33 12.17
N LEU A 401 0.95 -33.48 11.95
CA LEU A 401 -0.38 -33.56 11.38
C LEU A 401 -1.45 -32.89 12.25
N ALA A 402 -1.39 -33.04 13.57
CA ALA A 402 -2.31 -32.38 14.49
C ALA A 402 -2.28 -30.85 14.36
N LEU A 403 -1.09 -30.26 14.19
CA LEU A 403 -0.93 -28.83 13.93
C LEU A 403 -1.44 -28.43 12.54
N MET A 404 -1.22 -29.27 11.53
CA MET A 404 -1.76 -29.03 10.19
C MET A 404 -3.30 -29.15 10.15
N ASP A 405 -3.89 -30.06 10.91
CA ASP A 405 -5.34 -30.12 11.07
C ASP A 405 -5.87 -28.85 11.76
N SER A 406 -5.20 -28.37 12.82
CA SER A 406 -5.54 -27.09 13.46
C SER A 406 -5.40 -25.91 12.50
N CYS A 407 -4.36 -25.87 11.66
CA CYS A 407 -4.20 -24.88 10.59
C CYS A 407 -5.44 -24.84 9.67
N MET A 408 -5.92 -26.01 9.25
CA MET A 408 -7.04 -26.11 8.33
C MET A 408 -8.41 -25.75 8.95
N THR A 409 -8.55 -25.71 10.29
CA THR A 409 -9.78 -25.22 10.93
C THR A 409 -10.05 -23.74 10.69
N HIS A 410 -9.06 -22.98 10.24
CA HIS A 410 -9.22 -21.56 9.88
C HIS A 410 -9.83 -21.35 8.49
N PHE A 411 -10.08 -22.40 7.72
CA PHE A 411 -10.69 -22.34 6.39
C PHE A 411 -12.02 -23.06 6.36
N ASN A 412 -12.96 -22.51 5.60
CA ASN A 412 -14.27 -23.13 5.38
C ASN A 412 -14.31 -23.84 4.02
N GLU A 413 -15.08 -24.91 3.94
CA GLU A 413 -15.39 -25.56 2.65
C GLU A 413 -16.58 -24.84 1.97
N PRO A 414 -16.57 -24.66 0.65
CA PRO A 414 -15.49 -25.01 -0.28
C PRO A 414 -14.26 -24.08 -0.09
N TYR A 415 -13.06 -24.66 -0.09
CA TYR A 415 -11.83 -23.93 0.14
C TYR A 415 -11.56 -22.88 -0.96
N THR A 416 -11.01 -21.75 -0.55
CA THR A 416 -10.49 -20.68 -1.43
C THR A 416 -9.01 -20.91 -1.75
N GLU A 417 -8.47 -20.14 -2.72
CA GLU A 417 -7.04 -20.24 -3.11
C GLU A 417 -6.08 -20.02 -1.93
N GLU A 418 -6.50 -19.30 -0.90
CA GLU A 418 -5.70 -19.09 0.32
C GLU A 418 -5.40 -20.39 1.09
N ALA A 419 -6.31 -21.37 1.03
CA ALA A 419 -6.12 -22.65 1.67
C ALA A 419 -5.19 -23.59 0.87
N ALA A 420 -4.98 -23.32 -0.41
CA ALA A 420 -4.28 -24.23 -1.31
C ALA A 420 -2.89 -24.67 -0.82
N PRO A 421 -1.97 -23.78 -0.37
CA PRO A 421 -0.65 -24.21 0.11
C PRO A 421 -0.75 -25.18 1.29
N TYR A 422 -1.66 -24.89 2.22
CA TYR A 422 -1.83 -25.70 3.43
C TYR A 422 -2.45 -27.08 3.15
N LEU A 423 -3.30 -27.20 2.13
CA LEU A 423 -3.83 -28.49 1.67
C LEU A 423 -2.73 -29.40 1.16
N LEU A 424 -1.77 -28.88 0.39
CA LEU A 424 -0.62 -29.68 -0.09
C LEU A 424 0.28 -30.12 1.07
N GLU A 425 0.57 -29.22 1.98
CA GLU A 425 1.40 -29.53 3.15
C GLU A 425 0.70 -30.53 4.08
N ARG A 426 -0.61 -30.41 4.29
CA ARG A 426 -1.36 -31.39 5.07
C ARG A 426 -1.42 -32.75 4.37
N ALA A 427 -1.56 -32.79 3.05
CA ALA A 427 -1.49 -34.02 2.29
C ALA A 427 -0.15 -34.75 2.51
N GLN A 428 0.97 -33.99 2.49
CA GLN A 428 2.30 -34.55 2.76
C GLN A 428 2.43 -35.04 4.21
N ALA A 429 1.95 -34.27 5.19
CA ALA A 429 1.93 -34.68 6.60
C ALA A 429 1.12 -35.98 6.79
N ARG A 430 -0.05 -36.11 6.12
CA ARG A 430 -0.87 -37.33 6.10
C ARG A 430 -0.15 -38.50 5.45
N MET A 431 0.62 -38.25 4.39
CA MET A 431 1.44 -39.32 3.77
C MET A 431 2.53 -39.79 4.71
N ASN A 432 3.15 -38.93 5.47
CA ASN A 432 4.17 -39.24 6.47
C ASN A 432 3.57 -40.01 7.67
N ALA A 433 2.34 -39.67 8.05
CA ALA A 433 1.57 -40.37 9.08
C ALA A 433 0.86 -41.63 8.57
N ASN A 434 1.19 -42.15 7.37
CA ASN A 434 0.59 -43.33 6.72
C ASN A 434 -0.92 -43.23 6.49
N GLN A 435 -1.50 -42.04 6.41
CA GLN A 435 -2.91 -41.74 6.16
C GLN A 435 -3.19 -41.46 4.67
N ALA A 436 -2.72 -42.32 3.78
CA ALA A 436 -2.74 -42.11 2.33
C ALA A 436 -4.15 -41.82 1.76
N ARG A 437 -5.22 -42.43 2.28
CA ARG A 437 -6.60 -42.13 1.83
C ARG A 437 -7.01 -40.69 2.18
N ALA A 438 -6.65 -40.20 3.36
CA ALA A 438 -6.93 -38.83 3.76
C ALA A 438 -6.07 -37.84 2.97
N ALA A 439 -4.80 -38.16 2.68
CA ALA A 439 -3.93 -37.37 1.83
C ALA A 439 -4.54 -37.14 0.42
N MET A 440 -5.15 -38.20 -0.15
CA MET A 440 -5.84 -38.05 -1.44
C MET A 440 -7.01 -37.07 -1.41
N LEU A 441 -7.75 -36.98 -0.30
CA LEU A 441 -8.83 -36.01 -0.15
C LEU A 441 -8.28 -34.58 -0.15
N ASP A 442 -7.12 -34.34 0.47
CA ASP A 442 -6.46 -33.04 0.44
C ASP A 442 -5.95 -32.69 -0.95
N TYR A 443 -5.35 -33.65 -1.68
CA TYR A 443 -4.97 -33.43 -3.08
C TYR A 443 -6.19 -33.14 -3.97
N ASP A 444 -7.31 -33.81 -3.76
CA ASP A 444 -8.54 -33.56 -4.52
C ASP A 444 -9.14 -32.19 -4.17
N ALA A 445 -9.10 -31.79 -2.91
CA ALA A 445 -9.49 -30.45 -2.47
C ALA A 445 -8.61 -29.37 -3.10
N TYR A 446 -7.29 -29.55 -3.04
CA TYR A 446 -6.33 -28.66 -3.70
C TYR A 446 -6.63 -28.50 -5.20
N TYR A 447 -6.78 -29.62 -5.91
CA TYR A 447 -7.07 -29.63 -7.34
C TYR A 447 -8.32 -28.81 -7.70
N LYS A 448 -9.38 -28.93 -6.89
CA LYS A 448 -10.61 -28.16 -7.05
C LYS A 448 -10.37 -26.68 -6.76
N THR A 449 -9.65 -26.37 -5.69
CA THR A 449 -9.36 -24.99 -5.24
C THR A 449 -8.60 -24.20 -6.29
N VAL A 450 -7.64 -24.84 -6.98
CA VAL A 450 -6.87 -24.19 -8.06
C VAL A 450 -7.49 -24.38 -9.46
N ASN A 451 -8.75 -24.83 -9.53
CA ASN A 451 -9.49 -25.07 -10.79
C ASN A 451 -8.73 -25.96 -11.79
N GLY A 452 -8.04 -26.99 -11.29
CA GLY A 452 -7.27 -27.93 -12.10
C GLY A 452 -5.98 -27.38 -12.70
N LYS A 453 -5.55 -26.18 -12.33
CA LYS A 453 -4.29 -25.57 -12.79
C LYS A 453 -3.11 -26.16 -12.01
N VAL A 454 -2.66 -27.34 -12.42
CA VAL A 454 -1.58 -28.09 -11.78
C VAL A 454 -0.53 -28.54 -12.79
N ASN A 455 0.66 -28.84 -12.31
CA ASN A 455 1.77 -29.38 -13.12
C ASN A 455 1.87 -30.92 -13.02
N ASP A 456 2.82 -31.51 -13.76
CA ASP A 456 3.15 -32.92 -13.75
C ASP A 456 3.54 -33.44 -12.35
N VAL A 457 4.27 -32.63 -11.57
CA VAL A 457 4.73 -32.99 -10.22
C VAL A 457 3.56 -33.20 -9.25
N PHE A 458 2.49 -32.41 -9.38
CA PHE A 458 1.28 -32.60 -8.59
C PHE A 458 0.66 -33.98 -8.82
N TYR A 459 0.51 -34.39 -10.08
CA TYR A 459 -0.06 -35.70 -10.43
C TYR A 459 0.82 -36.83 -9.91
N TYR A 460 2.14 -36.66 -9.95
CA TYR A 460 3.07 -37.64 -9.39
C TYR A 460 2.90 -37.82 -7.87
N TYR A 461 2.79 -36.71 -7.09
CA TYR A 461 2.57 -36.83 -5.65
C TYR A 461 1.19 -37.40 -5.32
N ARG A 462 0.14 -37.06 -6.07
CA ARG A 462 -1.20 -37.60 -5.86
C ARG A 462 -1.25 -39.10 -6.22
N GLU A 463 -0.53 -39.52 -7.25
CA GLU A 463 -0.33 -40.91 -7.59
C GLU A 463 0.27 -41.72 -6.45
N GLN A 464 1.36 -41.22 -5.81
CA GLN A 464 1.98 -41.89 -4.67
C GLN A 464 0.96 -42.15 -3.55
N ALA A 465 0.11 -41.18 -3.27
CA ALA A 465 -0.97 -41.32 -2.31
C ALA A 465 -2.01 -42.36 -2.77
N ALA A 466 -2.41 -42.32 -4.04
CA ALA A 466 -3.34 -43.28 -4.63
C ALA A 466 -2.79 -44.71 -4.56
N LEU A 467 -1.51 -44.90 -4.86
CA LEU A 467 -0.83 -46.18 -4.83
C LEU A 467 -0.77 -46.78 -3.41
N LYS A 468 -0.39 -45.97 -2.42
CA LYS A 468 -0.40 -46.37 -1.00
C LYS A 468 -1.82 -46.67 -0.50
N ALA A 469 -2.83 -45.94 -0.99
CA ALA A 469 -4.25 -46.15 -0.69
C ALA A 469 -4.85 -47.37 -1.44
N LYS A 470 -4.07 -48.06 -2.29
CA LYS A 470 -4.47 -49.17 -3.18
C LYS A 470 -5.53 -48.76 -4.21
N GLN A 471 -5.58 -47.50 -4.61
CA GLN A 471 -6.48 -46.98 -5.65
C GLN A 471 -5.76 -46.97 -7.01
N PHE A 472 -5.42 -48.16 -7.50
CA PHE A 472 -4.54 -48.36 -8.66
C PHE A 472 -5.03 -47.64 -9.92
N GLN A 473 -6.35 -47.62 -10.19
CA GLN A 473 -6.85 -46.95 -11.39
C GLN A 473 -6.62 -45.43 -11.33
N ARG A 474 -6.74 -44.82 -10.15
CA ARG A 474 -6.40 -43.38 -9.98
C ARG A 474 -4.92 -43.14 -10.18
N ALA A 475 -4.07 -44.01 -9.63
CA ALA A 475 -2.63 -43.91 -9.83
C ALA A 475 -2.26 -43.98 -11.32
N LEU A 476 -2.85 -44.90 -12.08
CA LEU A 476 -2.65 -45.00 -13.54
C LEU A 476 -3.06 -43.70 -14.25
N ASN A 477 -4.25 -43.17 -13.95
CA ASN A 477 -4.76 -41.94 -14.58
C ASN A 477 -3.87 -40.73 -14.26
N ASP A 478 -3.37 -40.64 -13.04
CA ASP A 478 -2.49 -39.54 -12.64
C ASP A 478 -1.12 -39.59 -13.34
N LEU A 479 -0.54 -40.81 -13.46
CA LEU A 479 0.72 -40.99 -14.20
C LEU A 479 0.55 -40.72 -15.70
N GLU A 480 -0.57 -41.11 -16.31
CA GLU A 480 -0.87 -40.72 -17.68
C GLU A 480 -0.91 -39.22 -17.87
N LYS A 481 -1.51 -38.47 -16.93
CA LYS A 481 -1.53 -37.01 -16.94
C LYS A 481 -0.14 -36.39 -16.72
N ALA A 482 0.66 -36.95 -15.81
CA ALA A 482 2.04 -36.53 -15.61
C ALA A 482 2.86 -36.69 -16.89
N ILE A 483 2.75 -37.82 -17.58
CA ILE A 483 3.42 -38.10 -18.86
C ILE A 483 2.92 -37.17 -19.97
N GLU A 484 1.62 -36.86 -20.02
CA GLU A 484 1.06 -35.88 -20.98
C GLU A 484 1.70 -34.50 -20.83
N LEU A 485 1.87 -34.04 -19.58
CA LEU A 485 2.46 -32.73 -19.27
C LEU A 485 3.98 -32.70 -19.42
N ASN A 486 4.66 -33.81 -19.09
CA ASN A 486 6.11 -33.93 -19.19
C ASN A 486 6.53 -35.26 -19.83
N PRO A 487 6.43 -35.37 -21.15
CA PRO A 487 6.65 -36.64 -21.86
C PRO A 487 8.12 -37.10 -21.87
N LYS A 488 9.07 -36.28 -21.44
CA LYS A 488 10.50 -36.65 -21.42
C LYS A 488 10.95 -37.24 -20.07
N ASP A 489 10.17 -37.08 -19.03
CA ASP A 489 10.51 -37.65 -17.73
C ASP A 489 10.25 -39.15 -17.73
N LEU A 490 11.31 -39.94 -17.58
CA LEU A 490 11.26 -41.39 -17.60
C LEU A 490 10.73 -41.96 -16.28
N THR A 491 10.80 -41.21 -15.19
CA THR A 491 10.31 -41.61 -13.87
C THR A 491 8.81 -41.95 -13.93
N TYR A 492 8.01 -41.10 -14.59
CA TYR A 492 6.56 -41.34 -14.69
C TYR A 492 6.22 -42.58 -15.49
N ARG A 493 7.00 -42.92 -16.54
CA ARG A 493 6.83 -44.16 -17.30
C ARG A 493 7.24 -45.37 -16.49
N ALA A 494 8.31 -45.28 -15.71
CA ALA A 494 8.73 -46.37 -14.83
C ALA A 494 7.67 -46.63 -13.77
N GLU A 495 7.16 -45.61 -13.10
CA GLU A 495 6.10 -45.74 -12.11
C GLU A 495 4.78 -46.28 -12.75
N LEU A 496 4.42 -45.79 -13.95
CA LEU A 496 3.24 -46.32 -14.67
C LEU A 496 3.40 -47.80 -14.97
N ALA A 497 4.59 -48.26 -15.37
CA ALA A 497 4.89 -49.67 -15.56
C ALA A 497 4.84 -50.43 -14.25
N VAL A 498 5.36 -49.90 -13.13
CA VAL A 498 5.29 -50.50 -11.79
C VAL A 498 3.82 -50.75 -11.39
N VAL A 499 2.96 -49.73 -11.55
CA VAL A 499 1.52 -49.88 -11.22
C VAL A 499 0.86 -50.96 -12.11
N ASN A 500 1.14 -50.97 -13.42
CA ASN A 500 0.64 -51.97 -14.35
C ASN A 500 1.09 -53.38 -13.97
N ILE A 501 2.36 -53.57 -13.61
CA ILE A 501 2.89 -54.87 -13.11
C ILE A 501 2.15 -55.30 -11.84
N ARG A 502 1.91 -54.40 -10.91
CA ARG A 502 1.19 -54.71 -9.64
C ARG A 502 -0.24 -55.14 -9.86
N VAL A 503 -0.92 -54.65 -10.89
CA VAL A 503 -2.29 -55.06 -11.22
C VAL A 503 -2.36 -56.19 -12.25
N GLY A 504 -1.21 -56.76 -12.64
CA GLY A 504 -1.11 -57.89 -13.56
C GLY A 504 -1.21 -57.55 -15.05
N ARG A 505 -1.17 -56.25 -15.40
CA ARG A 505 -1.18 -55.74 -16.80
C ARG A 505 0.24 -55.74 -17.36
N ASN A 506 0.88 -56.92 -17.42
CA ASN A 506 2.30 -57.03 -17.76
C ASN A 506 2.63 -56.65 -19.21
N GLU A 507 1.69 -56.91 -20.15
CA GLU A 507 1.89 -56.55 -21.55
C GLU A 507 1.89 -55.05 -21.78
N GLU A 508 0.98 -54.32 -21.10
CA GLU A 508 0.94 -52.86 -21.09
C GLU A 508 2.21 -52.27 -20.47
N ALA A 509 2.68 -52.86 -19.36
CA ALA A 509 3.92 -52.45 -18.72
C ALA A 509 5.12 -52.59 -19.67
N LEU A 510 5.23 -53.71 -20.40
CA LEU A 510 6.31 -53.89 -21.38
C LEU A 510 6.28 -52.84 -22.49
N LYS A 511 5.10 -52.47 -22.99
CA LYS A 511 4.94 -51.44 -24.01
C LYS A 511 5.41 -50.06 -23.49
N ILE A 512 4.98 -49.70 -22.30
CA ILE A 512 5.36 -48.43 -21.65
C ILE A 512 6.90 -48.34 -21.47
N LEU A 513 7.52 -49.45 -21.06
CA LEU A 513 8.96 -49.55 -20.86
C LEU A 513 9.73 -49.49 -22.19
N GLN A 514 9.17 -50.08 -23.27
CA GLN A 514 9.72 -49.93 -24.62
C GLN A 514 9.68 -48.46 -25.08
N ASP A 515 8.58 -47.75 -24.84
CA ASP A 515 8.45 -46.34 -25.13
C ASP A 515 9.48 -45.50 -24.32
N ALA A 516 9.74 -45.88 -23.05
CA ALA A 516 10.81 -45.26 -22.25
C ALA A 516 12.20 -45.47 -22.86
N LEU A 517 12.49 -46.71 -23.32
CA LEU A 517 13.76 -47.04 -23.97
C LEU A 517 13.91 -46.43 -25.37
N ALA A 518 12.83 -46.05 -26.03
CA ALA A 518 12.90 -45.26 -27.27
C ALA A 518 13.39 -43.83 -27.01
N ILE A 519 13.15 -43.31 -25.81
CA ILE A 519 13.64 -41.99 -25.36
C ILE A 519 15.11 -42.09 -24.88
N ASP A 520 15.39 -43.03 -23.98
CA ASP A 520 16.75 -43.33 -23.51
C ASP A 520 17.04 -44.85 -23.53
N PRO A 521 17.77 -45.33 -24.55
CA PRO A 521 18.15 -46.75 -24.63
C PRO A 521 19.05 -47.27 -23.49
N LYS A 522 19.59 -46.35 -22.66
CA LYS A 522 20.43 -46.67 -21.50
C LYS A 522 19.69 -46.62 -20.18
N TYR A 523 18.39 -46.42 -20.17
CA TYR A 523 17.60 -46.33 -18.95
C TYR A 523 17.53 -47.71 -18.27
N ALA A 524 18.48 -47.96 -17.34
CA ALA A 524 18.71 -49.26 -16.68
C ALA A 524 17.46 -49.79 -15.94
N GLU A 525 16.73 -48.90 -15.28
CA GLU A 525 15.50 -49.27 -14.54
C GLU A 525 14.42 -49.84 -15.44
N ALA A 526 14.26 -49.37 -16.66
CA ALA A 526 13.32 -49.92 -17.61
C ALA A 526 13.60 -51.38 -17.89
N TYR A 527 14.86 -51.78 -18.10
CA TYR A 527 15.25 -53.19 -18.30
C TYR A 527 14.98 -54.01 -17.05
N ARG A 528 15.21 -53.50 -15.85
CA ARG A 528 14.88 -54.20 -14.60
C ARG A 528 13.38 -54.44 -14.49
N LEU A 529 12.55 -53.45 -14.73
CA LEU A 529 11.10 -53.57 -14.70
C LEU A 529 10.55 -54.51 -15.80
N MET A 530 11.14 -54.45 -17.01
CA MET A 530 10.82 -55.44 -18.08
C MET A 530 11.09 -56.86 -17.59
N GLY A 531 12.24 -57.09 -16.95
CA GLY A 531 12.56 -58.42 -16.39
C GLY A 531 11.53 -58.88 -15.37
N ILE A 532 11.04 -58.01 -14.51
CA ILE A 532 9.99 -58.30 -13.51
C ILE A 532 8.67 -58.66 -14.24
N ALA A 533 8.23 -57.86 -15.20
CA ALA A 533 7.02 -58.13 -15.98
C ALA A 533 7.10 -59.47 -16.72
N GLN A 534 8.21 -59.77 -17.37
CA GLN A 534 8.46 -61.02 -18.09
C GLN A 534 8.49 -62.22 -17.16
N LEU A 535 9.04 -62.11 -15.94
CA LEU A 535 8.95 -63.18 -14.93
C LEU A 535 7.51 -63.50 -14.54
N GLN A 536 6.68 -62.46 -14.30
CA GLN A 536 5.25 -62.68 -14.00
C GLN A 536 4.50 -63.36 -15.15
N MET A 537 4.92 -63.07 -16.39
CA MET A 537 4.41 -63.73 -17.59
C MET A 537 5.01 -65.13 -17.82
N LYS A 538 5.86 -65.63 -16.92
CA LYS A 538 6.59 -66.92 -17.02
C LYS A 538 7.58 -66.98 -18.20
N LYS A 539 8.01 -65.84 -18.77
CA LYS A 539 8.97 -65.72 -19.85
C LYS A 539 10.41 -65.61 -19.29
N LYS A 540 10.87 -66.70 -18.64
CA LYS A 540 12.13 -66.75 -17.89
C LYS A 540 13.35 -66.34 -18.72
N GLN A 541 13.46 -66.80 -19.96
CA GLN A 541 14.64 -66.49 -20.80
C GLN A 541 14.75 -64.99 -21.14
N GLU A 542 13.63 -64.36 -21.49
CA GLU A 542 13.53 -62.92 -21.78
C GLU A 542 13.85 -62.12 -20.52
N ALA A 543 13.30 -62.52 -19.37
CA ALA A 543 13.57 -61.87 -18.09
C ALA A 543 15.06 -61.87 -17.72
N CYS A 544 15.74 -63.02 -17.95
CA CYS A 544 17.18 -63.13 -17.72
C CYS A 544 18.00 -62.11 -18.58
N GLN A 545 17.61 -61.98 -19.84
CA GLN A 545 18.25 -61.04 -20.75
C GLN A 545 18.03 -59.58 -20.31
N SER A 546 16.82 -59.25 -19.89
CA SER A 546 16.46 -57.92 -19.38
C SER A 546 17.22 -57.59 -18.09
N PHE A 547 17.31 -58.49 -17.11
CA PHE A 547 18.10 -58.27 -15.89
C PHE A 547 19.61 -58.15 -16.17
N ALA A 548 20.15 -58.98 -17.07
CA ALA A 548 21.54 -58.85 -17.48
C ALA A 548 21.83 -57.45 -18.04
N LYS A 549 20.95 -56.97 -18.92
CA LYS A 549 21.07 -55.65 -19.51
C LYS A 549 20.97 -54.53 -18.48
N ALA A 550 20.03 -54.62 -17.54
CA ALA A 550 19.93 -53.68 -16.42
C ALA A 550 21.20 -53.64 -15.57
N LYS A 551 21.78 -54.80 -15.25
CA LYS A 551 23.03 -54.92 -14.52
C LYS A 551 24.20 -54.29 -15.29
N ASP A 552 24.34 -54.58 -16.58
CA ASP A 552 25.40 -54.04 -17.45
C ASP A 552 25.30 -52.49 -17.53
N LEU A 553 24.11 -51.94 -17.40
CA LEU A 553 23.85 -50.50 -17.36
C LEU A 553 23.96 -49.90 -15.95
N GLY A 554 24.30 -50.70 -14.95
CA GLY A 554 24.61 -50.23 -13.60
C GLY A 554 23.41 -50.13 -12.65
N ASP A 555 22.27 -50.78 -12.91
CA ASP A 555 21.15 -50.80 -11.93
C ASP A 555 21.52 -51.64 -10.71
N PRO A 556 21.61 -51.02 -9.50
CA PRO A 556 22.06 -51.70 -8.27
C PRO A 556 21.06 -52.81 -7.84
N ASN A 557 19.78 -52.68 -8.20
CA ASN A 557 18.74 -53.60 -7.81
C ASN A 557 18.63 -54.81 -8.75
N ALA A 558 19.24 -54.76 -9.94
CA ALA A 558 19.22 -55.88 -10.89
C ALA A 558 20.01 -57.07 -10.39
N VAL A 559 21.00 -56.89 -9.52
CA VAL A 559 21.88 -57.95 -8.99
C VAL A 559 21.11 -58.97 -8.18
N SER A 560 20.07 -58.58 -7.42
CA SER A 560 19.26 -59.48 -6.62
C SER A 560 18.44 -60.50 -7.47
N TYR A 561 18.20 -60.19 -8.74
CA TYR A 561 17.44 -61.05 -9.66
C TYR A 561 18.32 -61.98 -10.51
N THR A 562 19.64 -61.75 -10.57
CA THR A 562 20.56 -62.57 -11.37
C THR A 562 20.73 -63.95 -10.83
N HIS A 563 20.41 -64.23 -9.55
CA HIS A 563 20.41 -65.55 -8.98
C HIS A 563 19.30 -66.45 -9.48
N LEU A 564 18.23 -65.89 -10.08
CA LEU A 564 17.16 -66.63 -10.73
C LEU A 564 17.56 -67.26 -12.07
N THR A 565 18.75 -66.93 -12.56
CA THR A 565 19.24 -67.26 -13.90
C THR A 565 20.35 -68.32 -13.93
N LEU A 566 20.85 -68.80 -12.76
CA LEU A 566 21.83 -69.88 -12.76
C LEU A 566 21.13 -71.19 -13.13
N PRO A 567 21.56 -71.89 -14.21
CA PRO A 567 21.11 -73.25 -14.44
C PRO A 567 21.54 -74.12 -13.26
N THR A 568 20.59 -74.80 -12.64
CA THR A 568 20.88 -75.92 -11.76
C THR A 568 21.48 -77.05 -12.61
N ASN A 569 22.76 -76.87 -12.99
CA ASN A 569 23.59 -78.00 -13.42
C ASN A 569 24.38 -78.48 -12.22
N SER A 570 23.69 -79.23 -11.37
CA SER A 570 24.33 -80.23 -10.53
C SER A 570 23.71 -81.57 -10.87
N ARG A 571 24.24 -82.15 -11.89
CA ARG A 571 24.29 -83.57 -12.02
C ARG A 571 25.74 -83.95 -11.69
N VAL A 572 25.96 -84.42 -10.52
CA VAL A 572 26.55 -85.74 -10.25
C VAL A 572 26.24 -86.09 -8.80
#